data_c0b9cc6353a789a44e12f4dc85e32930
#
_entry.id   c0b9cc6353a789a44e12f4dc85e32930
#
_cell.length_a   1.000
_cell.length_b   1.000
_cell.length_c   1.000
_cell.angle_alpha   90.00
_cell.angle_beta   90.00
_cell.angle_gamma   90.00
#
_symmetry.space_group_name_H-M   'P 1'
#
loop_
_entity.id
_entity.type
_entity.pdbx_description
1 polymer ?
#
loop_
_entity_poly.entity_id
_entity_poly.type
_entity_poly.pdbx_seq_one_letter_code
_entity_poly.pdbx_strand_id
1 'polypeptide(L)'
;MTDATRRSPGRPPCPTSFPSRAFRRVMPALAALGLAACATAPVAPPAPAGPPPEPPRPRLALVLGGGAARGFAHVGVIRVLEQEKIPVDLVVGTSVGSLIGAIWAADQNSFELEWTAFQLEKDHLLDYGLLTAVMGMGLARGEKLEAFVKSRVKAQNIEELKLPFAAVATDLNWGEKVVLDRGSVARAVRASSAIPGVFQPVTHMGKLLVDGGVVDNIPIAVARQKGADLVVAVDISENLGNTNITNLVDVMLQAANIMFALNVEHSKKDADVLVQPKVGDVAMLDFSQKKRCMEAGIAAAREAVPRIRQAIAEWQARRAARSARSP
;
A
#
# COMPACT_ATOMS: atom_id res chain seq x y z
N MET A 1 -39.64 -10.21 50.29
CA MET A 1 -38.70 -10.15 51.41
C MET A 1 -37.37 -9.67 50.85
N THR A 2 -37.12 -8.48 51.24
CA THR A 2 -35.97 -7.60 51.58
C THR A 2 -35.07 -7.28 50.38
N ASP A 3 -35.18 -6.15 49.76
CA ASP A 3 -34.83 -4.74 50.10
C ASP A 3 -33.40 -4.57 50.68
N ALA A 4 -32.55 -3.92 49.90
CA ALA A 4 -31.45 -3.10 50.40
C ALA A 4 -30.84 -2.21 49.31
N THR A 5 -31.30 -1.00 49.38
CA THR A 5 -30.71 0.28 48.92
C THR A 5 -29.24 0.44 49.34
N ARG A 6 -28.36 0.97 48.45
CA ARG A 6 -27.19 1.78 48.86
C ARG A 6 -26.80 2.85 47.82
N ARG A 7 -26.96 4.01 48.29
CA ARG A 7 -26.61 5.39 48.06
C ARG A 7 -25.23 5.67 47.50
N SER A 8 -25.21 6.65 46.61
CA SER A 8 -24.04 7.45 46.20
C SER A 8 -23.48 8.29 47.34
N PRO A 9 -22.20 8.67 47.30
CA PRO A 9 -21.73 9.95 47.85
C PRO A 9 -21.14 10.81 46.73
N GLY A 10 -21.58 12.07 46.43
CA GLY A 10 -21.39 13.24 47.23
C GLY A 10 -20.14 13.97 46.77
N ARG A 11 -20.27 14.99 45.82
CA ARG A 11 -19.21 15.99 45.53
C ARG A 11 -19.02 16.92 46.72
N PRO A 12 -17.80 17.40 47.05
CA PRO A 12 -17.60 18.57 47.90
C PRO A 12 -17.49 19.87 47.08
N PRO A 13 -17.80 21.01 47.70
CA PRO A 13 -18.02 22.31 47.05
C PRO A 13 -16.76 23.17 46.99
N CYS A 14 -16.79 24.14 46.04
CA CYS A 14 -15.91 25.32 45.97
C CYS A 14 -16.02 26.23 47.18
N PRO A 15 -14.95 26.88 47.61
CA PRO A 15 -15.07 28.08 48.45
C PRO A 15 -14.92 29.35 47.62
N THR A 16 -15.78 30.27 48.04
CA THR A 16 -15.99 31.64 47.59
C THR A 16 -15.01 32.63 48.23
N SER A 17 -14.58 33.58 47.43
CA SER A 17 -14.54 35.06 47.61
C SER A 17 -13.93 35.74 48.85
N PHE A 18 -13.20 36.86 48.50
CA PHE A 18 -13.04 38.21 49.11
C PHE A 18 -11.82 38.48 50.00
N PRO A 19 -11.38 39.78 50.15
CA PRO A 19 -11.76 41.02 49.48
C PRO A 19 -10.59 41.96 49.07
N SER A 20 -10.97 42.97 48.32
CA SER A 20 -10.25 44.21 47.96
C SER A 20 -9.75 45.00 49.13
N ARG A 21 -8.55 45.57 49.05
CA ARG A 21 -8.23 46.86 49.75
C ARG A 21 -7.46 47.78 48.80
N ALA A 22 -8.13 48.87 48.55
CA ALA A 22 -7.61 50.08 47.94
C ALA A 22 -6.51 50.72 48.83
N PHE A 23 -5.42 51.13 48.20
CA PHE A 23 -4.53 52.13 48.79
C PHE A 23 -4.28 53.25 47.77
N ARG A 24 -4.87 54.35 48.04
CA ARG A 24 -4.73 55.68 47.43
C ARG A 24 -3.46 56.28 47.95
N ARG A 25 -2.47 56.63 47.15
CA ARG A 25 -1.46 57.64 47.47
C ARG A 25 -1.10 58.47 46.24
N VAL A 26 -1.58 59.61 46.20
CA VAL A 26 -1.09 61.01 45.96
C VAL A 26 0.21 61.08 45.11
N MET A 27 0.06 61.82 43.99
CA MET A 27 1.11 62.40 43.15
C MET A 27 2.01 63.37 43.87
N PRO A 28 3.23 63.63 43.36
CA PRO A 28 3.41 64.93 42.72
C PRO A 28 4.02 64.83 41.30
N ALA A 29 3.60 65.80 40.48
CA ALA A 29 4.05 66.07 39.15
C ALA A 29 5.50 66.58 39.15
N LEU A 30 6.35 65.97 38.31
CA LEU A 30 7.60 66.56 37.83
C LEU A 30 7.64 66.50 36.32
N ALA A 31 7.49 67.65 35.72
CA ALA A 31 7.67 67.88 34.32
C ALA A 31 9.16 67.69 33.95
N ALA A 32 9.48 66.71 33.15
CA ALA A 32 10.77 66.61 32.50
C ALA A 32 10.54 66.63 30.98
N LEU A 33 10.94 67.73 30.37
CA LEU A 33 11.11 67.83 28.92
C LEU A 33 12.13 66.77 28.48
N GLY A 34 11.66 65.68 27.86
CA GLY A 34 12.50 64.67 27.21
C GLY A 34 12.55 64.92 25.69
N LEU A 35 13.71 65.29 25.18
CA LEU A 35 14.02 65.30 23.76
C LEU A 35 13.67 63.96 23.14
N ALA A 36 12.72 63.96 22.20
CA ALA A 36 12.43 62.79 21.36
C ALA A 36 13.61 62.60 20.39
N ALA A 37 14.57 61.78 20.78
CA ALA A 37 15.55 61.20 19.82
C ALA A 37 14.81 60.12 19.05
N CYS A 38 14.55 60.35 17.76
CA CYS A 38 14.14 59.32 16.83
C CYS A 38 15.29 58.29 16.70
N ALA A 39 15.30 57.30 17.57
CA ALA A 39 16.14 56.14 17.38
C ALA A 39 15.48 55.28 16.27
N THR A 40 16.00 55.38 15.07
CA THR A 40 15.73 54.40 14.01
C THR A 40 16.20 53.05 14.49
N ALA A 41 15.27 52.17 14.84
CA ALA A 41 15.59 50.81 15.18
C ALA A 41 16.39 50.17 14.00
N PRO A 42 17.50 49.48 14.28
CA PRO A 42 18.22 48.77 13.21
C PRO A 42 17.28 47.77 12.56
N VAL A 43 17.08 47.93 11.24
CA VAL A 43 16.33 46.95 10.44
C VAL A 43 17.09 45.63 10.55
N ALA A 44 16.45 44.65 11.20
CA ALA A 44 17.01 43.31 11.26
C ALA A 44 17.33 42.83 9.85
N PRO A 45 18.50 42.23 9.59
CA PRO A 45 18.82 41.67 8.27
C PRO A 45 17.72 40.67 7.88
N PRO A 46 17.31 40.64 6.60
CA PRO A 46 16.32 39.68 6.16
C PRO A 46 16.78 38.28 6.54
N ALA A 47 15.86 37.49 7.11
CA ALA A 47 16.14 36.11 7.43
C ALA A 47 16.71 35.39 6.18
N PRO A 48 17.74 34.54 6.35
CA PRO A 48 18.30 33.83 5.20
C PRO A 48 17.19 33.11 4.47
N ALA A 49 17.10 33.33 3.16
CA ALA A 49 16.15 32.66 2.32
C ALA A 49 16.26 31.15 2.56
N GLY A 50 15.17 30.50 2.91
CA GLY A 50 15.16 29.04 3.07
C GLY A 50 15.67 28.36 1.80
N PRO A 51 16.08 27.10 1.87
CA PRO A 51 16.51 26.38 0.65
C PRO A 51 15.42 26.52 -0.42
N PRO A 52 15.81 26.69 -1.68
CA PRO A 52 14.83 26.80 -2.76
C PRO A 52 13.88 25.58 -2.71
N PRO A 53 12.58 25.77 -2.98
CA PRO A 53 11.64 24.67 -2.98
C PRO A 53 12.14 23.57 -3.93
N GLU A 54 12.10 22.33 -3.46
CA GLU A 54 12.49 21.20 -4.30
C GLU A 54 11.65 21.20 -5.58
N PRO A 55 12.26 20.91 -6.74
CA PRO A 55 11.52 20.86 -7.99
C PRO A 55 10.39 19.83 -7.86
N PRO A 56 9.18 20.14 -8.37
CA PRO A 56 8.05 19.22 -8.28
C PRO A 56 8.42 17.89 -8.93
N ARG A 57 8.24 16.79 -8.19
CA ARG A 57 8.43 15.43 -8.68
C ARG A 57 7.10 14.79 -9.07
N PRO A 58 7.09 13.82 -9.99
CA PRO A 58 5.89 13.07 -10.32
C PRO A 58 5.42 12.24 -9.14
N ARG A 59 4.11 12.06 -9.01
CA ARG A 59 3.52 11.07 -8.11
C ARG A 59 3.69 9.69 -8.74
N LEU A 60 4.58 8.87 -8.18
CA LEU A 60 4.94 7.56 -8.70
C LEU A 60 4.14 6.45 -8.02
N ALA A 61 3.45 5.64 -8.82
CA ALA A 61 2.81 4.42 -8.33
C ALA A 61 3.64 3.19 -8.65
N LEU A 62 3.75 2.29 -7.66
CA LEU A 62 4.25 0.94 -7.82
C LEU A 62 3.06 -0.01 -7.95
N VAL A 63 2.94 -0.66 -9.11
CA VAL A 63 1.89 -1.64 -9.39
C VAL A 63 2.49 -3.04 -9.33
N LEU A 64 1.93 -3.90 -8.46
CA LEU A 64 2.42 -5.24 -8.19
C LEU A 64 1.41 -6.27 -8.70
N GLY A 65 1.81 -7.04 -9.69
CA GLY A 65 0.96 -8.06 -10.31
C GLY A 65 0.76 -9.30 -9.44
N GLY A 66 -0.25 -10.10 -9.77
CA GLY A 66 -0.52 -11.40 -9.17
C GLY A 66 0.38 -12.49 -9.76
N GLY A 67 0.58 -13.58 -9.00
CA GLY A 67 1.41 -14.71 -9.42
C GLY A 67 1.82 -15.68 -8.30
N ALA A 68 1.10 -15.67 -7.18
CA ALA A 68 1.27 -16.53 -6.01
C ALA A 68 2.74 -16.63 -5.54
N ALA A 69 3.40 -17.81 -5.55
CA ALA A 69 4.77 -17.97 -5.07
C ALA A 69 5.80 -17.09 -5.81
N ARG A 70 5.56 -16.71 -7.07
CA ARG A 70 6.43 -15.80 -7.82
C ARG A 70 6.49 -14.40 -7.21
N GLY A 71 5.54 -14.05 -6.32
CA GLY A 71 5.48 -12.79 -5.60
C GLY A 71 6.71 -12.47 -4.74
N PHE A 72 7.53 -13.44 -4.39
CA PHE A 72 8.81 -13.16 -3.75
C PHE A 72 9.72 -12.26 -4.60
N ALA A 73 9.51 -12.20 -5.92
CA ALA A 73 10.22 -11.27 -6.78
C ALA A 73 9.89 -9.79 -6.46
N HIS A 74 8.66 -9.48 -6.05
CA HIS A 74 8.27 -8.14 -5.63
C HIS A 74 9.12 -7.63 -4.46
N VAL A 75 9.49 -8.52 -3.53
CA VAL A 75 10.36 -8.18 -2.39
C VAL A 75 11.71 -7.68 -2.88
N GLY A 76 12.31 -8.41 -3.84
CA GLY A 76 13.57 -8.00 -4.47
C GLY A 76 13.47 -6.68 -5.22
N VAL A 77 12.35 -6.43 -5.92
CA VAL A 77 12.09 -5.16 -6.61
C VAL A 77 12.00 -4.01 -5.60
N ILE A 78 11.18 -4.15 -4.57
CA ILE A 78 10.98 -3.12 -3.54
C ILE A 78 12.30 -2.79 -2.84
N ARG A 79 13.10 -3.80 -2.51
CA ARG A 79 14.43 -3.63 -1.92
C ARG A 79 15.33 -2.72 -2.76
N VAL A 80 15.38 -2.95 -4.08
CA VAL A 80 16.20 -2.12 -4.98
C VAL A 80 15.65 -0.71 -5.06
N LEU A 81 14.31 -0.52 -5.17
CA LEU A 81 13.72 0.81 -5.22
C LEU A 81 14.05 1.63 -3.96
N GLU A 82 14.00 1.01 -2.76
CA GLU A 82 14.43 1.68 -1.52
C GLU A 82 15.93 2.01 -1.51
N GLN A 83 16.78 1.04 -1.86
CA GLN A 83 18.24 1.25 -1.93
C GLN A 83 18.61 2.39 -2.87
N GLU A 84 17.95 2.48 -4.01
CA GLU A 84 18.14 3.50 -5.04
C GLU A 84 17.37 4.80 -4.75
N LYS A 85 16.67 4.86 -3.60
CA LYS A 85 15.87 6.02 -3.17
C LYS A 85 14.88 6.49 -4.21
N ILE A 86 14.26 5.54 -4.94
CA ILE A 86 13.15 5.82 -5.86
C ILE A 86 11.90 6.10 -5.02
N PRO A 87 11.34 7.31 -5.07
CA PRO A 87 10.18 7.65 -4.26
C PRO A 87 8.93 6.96 -4.81
N VAL A 88 8.23 6.21 -3.97
CA VAL A 88 6.92 5.62 -4.29
C VAL A 88 5.85 6.30 -3.44
N ASP A 89 4.78 6.78 -4.09
CA ASP A 89 3.71 7.55 -3.46
C ASP A 89 2.39 6.78 -3.36
N LEU A 90 2.29 5.65 -4.05
CA LEU A 90 1.09 4.81 -4.12
C LEU A 90 1.50 3.38 -4.45
N VAL A 91 0.88 2.43 -3.78
CA VAL A 91 1.00 1.01 -4.12
C VAL A 91 -0.37 0.47 -4.54
N VAL A 92 -0.41 -0.21 -5.68
CA VAL A 92 -1.61 -0.92 -6.12
C VAL A 92 -1.22 -2.37 -6.41
N GLY A 93 -1.93 -3.31 -5.82
CA GLY A 93 -1.57 -4.72 -5.93
C GLY A 93 -2.75 -5.63 -6.25
N THR A 94 -2.45 -6.73 -6.95
CA THR A 94 -3.38 -7.83 -7.19
C THR A 94 -2.82 -9.11 -6.59
N SER A 95 -3.66 -9.91 -5.91
CA SER A 95 -3.27 -11.21 -5.35
C SER A 95 -2.03 -11.10 -4.43
N VAL A 96 -0.98 -11.89 -4.66
CA VAL A 96 0.28 -11.76 -3.92
C VAL A 96 0.88 -10.36 -3.98
N GLY A 97 0.66 -9.62 -5.08
CA GLY A 97 1.07 -8.22 -5.18
C GLY A 97 0.36 -7.33 -4.17
N SER A 98 -0.91 -7.62 -3.84
CA SER A 98 -1.63 -6.94 -2.76
C SER A 98 -1.09 -7.31 -1.38
N LEU A 99 -0.70 -8.56 -1.15
CA LEU A 99 -0.10 -9.03 0.10
C LEU A 99 1.24 -8.32 0.36
N ILE A 100 2.17 -8.41 -0.59
CA ILE A 100 3.50 -7.79 -0.47
C ILE A 100 3.38 -6.27 -0.41
N GLY A 101 2.51 -5.69 -1.23
CA GLY A 101 2.25 -4.25 -1.25
C GLY A 101 1.68 -3.73 0.07
N ALA A 102 0.73 -4.42 0.68
CA ALA A 102 0.14 -4.03 1.97
C ALA A 102 1.16 -4.09 3.11
N ILE A 103 1.96 -5.16 3.18
CA ILE A 103 3.00 -5.30 4.22
C ILE A 103 4.03 -4.17 4.08
N TRP A 104 4.48 -3.88 2.86
CA TRP A 104 5.44 -2.79 2.64
C TRP A 104 4.83 -1.41 2.86
N ALA A 105 3.59 -1.17 2.43
CA ALA A 105 2.90 0.10 2.63
C ALA A 105 2.69 0.44 4.12
N ALA A 106 2.66 -0.56 4.99
CA ALA A 106 2.52 -0.36 6.42
C ALA A 106 3.76 0.27 7.08
N ASP A 107 4.95 -0.14 6.70
CA ASP A 107 6.19 0.25 7.40
C ASP A 107 7.24 0.91 6.50
N GLN A 108 7.18 0.73 5.19
CA GLN A 108 8.17 1.20 4.21
C GLN A 108 9.58 0.73 4.57
N ASN A 109 9.69 -0.56 4.91
CA ASN A 109 10.93 -1.18 5.33
C ASN A 109 11.14 -2.49 4.56
N SER A 110 11.97 -2.46 3.54
CA SER A 110 12.25 -3.62 2.68
C SER A 110 13.00 -4.73 3.40
N PHE A 111 13.76 -4.43 4.45
CA PHE A 111 14.44 -5.44 5.26
C PHE A 111 13.44 -6.27 6.07
N GLU A 112 12.49 -5.63 6.75
CA GLU A 112 11.42 -6.32 7.46
C GLU A 112 10.49 -7.10 6.52
N LEU A 113 10.25 -6.56 5.32
CA LEU A 113 9.51 -7.24 4.28
C LEU A 113 10.23 -8.51 3.83
N GLU A 114 11.55 -8.43 3.57
CA GLU A 114 12.39 -9.58 3.19
C GLU A 114 12.40 -10.64 4.28
N TRP A 115 12.58 -10.24 5.54
CA TRP A 115 12.52 -11.14 6.70
C TRP A 115 11.17 -11.84 6.81
N THR A 116 10.09 -11.10 6.66
CA THR A 116 8.73 -11.65 6.65
C THR A 116 8.53 -12.64 5.51
N ALA A 117 9.03 -12.32 4.31
CA ALA A 117 8.92 -13.19 3.15
C ALA A 117 9.72 -14.50 3.32
N PHE A 118 10.91 -14.46 3.93
CA PHE A 118 11.68 -15.68 4.25
C PHE A 118 10.94 -16.59 5.22
N GLN A 119 10.24 -16.05 6.20
CA GLN A 119 9.45 -16.82 7.17
C GLN A 119 8.13 -17.33 6.60
N LEU A 120 7.68 -16.81 5.47
CA LEU A 120 6.40 -17.19 4.88
C LEU A 120 6.47 -18.61 4.31
N GLU A 121 5.72 -19.54 4.89
CA GLU A 121 5.56 -20.90 4.39
C GLU A 121 4.15 -21.10 3.82
N LYS A 122 4.00 -22.08 2.95
CA LYS A 122 2.71 -22.43 2.33
C LYS A 122 1.62 -22.65 3.38
N ASP A 123 1.97 -23.31 4.50
CA ASP A 123 1.05 -23.62 5.59
C ASP A 123 0.59 -22.40 6.39
N HIS A 124 1.28 -21.27 6.25
CA HIS A 124 0.84 -19.99 6.82
C HIS A 124 -0.28 -19.31 6.01
N LEU A 125 -0.45 -19.71 4.75
CA LEU A 125 -1.41 -19.12 3.83
C LEU A 125 -2.64 -20.00 3.60
N LEU A 126 -2.45 -21.34 3.60
CA LEU A 126 -3.48 -22.30 3.19
C LEU A 126 -4.03 -23.05 4.41
N ASP A 127 -5.31 -22.89 4.62
CA ASP A 127 -6.10 -23.60 5.65
C ASP A 127 -6.90 -24.73 5.00
N TYR A 128 -6.21 -25.82 4.69
CA TYR A 128 -6.87 -27.01 4.12
C TYR A 128 -7.77 -27.69 5.17
N GLY A 129 -9.06 -27.72 4.93
CA GLY A 129 -10.01 -28.49 5.71
C GLY A 129 -10.53 -29.66 4.87
N LEU A 130 -10.44 -30.89 5.39
CA LEU A 130 -10.95 -32.08 4.71
C LEU A 130 -12.44 -31.98 4.32
N LEU A 131 -13.24 -31.28 5.15
CA LEU A 131 -14.66 -31.03 4.92
C LEU A 131 -14.94 -29.90 3.91
N THR A 132 -14.02 -28.94 3.76
CA THR A 132 -14.20 -27.80 2.86
C THR A 132 -14.00 -28.18 1.40
N ALA A 133 -13.19 -29.21 1.12
CA ALA A 133 -12.97 -29.74 -0.22
C ALA A 133 -14.25 -30.39 -0.81
N VAL A 134 -15.13 -30.91 0.04
CA VAL A 134 -16.34 -31.68 -0.41
C VAL A 134 -17.58 -30.81 -0.48
N MET A 135 -17.70 -29.74 0.30
CA MET A 135 -18.92 -28.94 0.46
C MET A 135 -18.76 -27.45 0.19
N GLY A 136 -17.57 -26.93 -0.12
CA GLY A 136 -17.30 -25.51 -0.30
C GLY A 136 -16.95 -25.13 -1.74
N MET A 137 -17.09 -23.84 -2.06
CA MET A 137 -16.73 -23.24 -3.36
C MET A 137 -15.20 -22.97 -3.49
N GLY A 138 -14.36 -23.69 -2.72
CA GLY A 138 -12.89 -23.59 -2.71
C GLY A 138 -12.30 -24.50 -1.64
N LEU A 139 -10.97 -24.81 -1.75
CA LEU A 139 -10.28 -25.74 -0.85
C LEU A 139 -9.89 -25.11 0.50
N ALA A 140 -9.49 -23.82 0.48
CA ALA A 140 -9.06 -23.08 1.67
C ALA A 140 -10.00 -21.92 1.98
N ARG A 141 -10.26 -21.68 3.28
CA ARG A 141 -11.11 -20.54 3.70
C ARG A 141 -10.39 -19.20 3.57
N GLY A 142 -9.05 -19.22 3.61
CA GLY A 142 -8.21 -18.01 3.58
C GLY A 142 -8.15 -17.27 4.92
N GLU A 143 -8.60 -17.89 6.01
CA GLU A 143 -8.53 -17.34 7.38
C GLU A 143 -7.08 -17.23 7.84
N LYS A 144 -6.23 -18.20 7.46
CA LYS A 144 -4.79 -18.16 7.75
C LYS A 144 -4.11 -17.00 7.05
N LEU A 145 -4.43 -16.73 5.78
CA LEU A 145 -3.90 -15.58 5.06
C LEU A 145 -4.33 -14.27 5.76
N GLU A 146 -5.60 -14.16 6.13
CA GLU A 146 -6.10 -12.99 6.85
C GLU A 146 -5.41 -12.80 8.20
N ALA A 147 -5.23 -13.89 8.97
CA ALA A 147 -4.51 -13.88 10.23
C ALA A 147 -3.02 -13.52 10.05
N PHE A 148 -2.38 -14.03 9.00
CA PHE A 148 -1.01 -13.68 8.65
C PHE A 148 -0.86 -12.18 8.39
N VAL A 149 -1.72 -11.60 7.56
CA VAL A 149 -1.70 -10.15 7.31
C VAL A 149 -1.88 -9.36 8.61
N LYS A 150 -2.86 -9.72 9.45
CA LYS A 150 -3.08 -9.08 10.77
C LYS A 150 -1.87 -9.17 11.70
N SER A 151 -1.08 -10.24 11.61
CA SER A 151 0.13 -10.40 12.42
C SER A 151 1.31 -9.55 11.93
N ARG A 152 1.33 -9.16 10.66
CA ARG A 152 2.44 -8.42 10.03
C ARG A 152 2.12 -6.94 9.83
N VAL A 153 0.87 -6.59 9.65
CA VAL A 153 0.40 -5.21 9.44
C VAL A 153 -0.32 -4.74 10.70
N LYS A 154 0.28 -3.77 11.42
CA LYS A 154 -0.31 -3.21 12.65
C LYS A 154 -1.55 -2.36 12.39
N ALA A 155 -1.58 -1.67 11.25
CA ALA A 155 -2.73 -0.93 10.78
C ALA A 155 -3.90 -1.89 10.52
N GLN A 156 -5.07 -1.61 11.06
CA GLN A 156 -6.26 -2.42 10.81
C GLN A 156 -6.90 -2.06 9.48
N ASN A 157 -6.93 -0.78 9.15
CA ASN A 157 -7.55 -0.25 7.95
C ASN A 157 -6.53 0.29 6.96
N ILE A 158 -6.90 0.27 5.68
CA ILE A 158 -6.06 0.73 4.57
C ILE A 158 -5.69 2.21 4.73
N GLU A 159 -6.62 3.01 5.26
CA GLU A 159 -6.45 4.44 5.48
C GLU A 159 -5.40 4.78 6.54
N GLU A 160 -5.00 3.79 7.35
CA GLU A 160 -3.98 3.92 8.41
C GLU A 160 -2.57 3.55 7.94
N LEU A 161 -2.43 3.05 6.70
CA LEU A 161 -1.14 2.68 6.13
C LEU A 161 -0.29 3.93 5.85
N LYS A 162 1.02 3.82 6.00
CA LYS A 162 1.96 4.93 5.74
C LYS A 162 1.98 5.35 4.27
N LEU A 163 1.85 4.39 3.36
CA LEU A 163 1.68 4.66 1.94
C LEU A 163 0.22 4.45 1.53
N PRO A 164 -0.34 5.32 0.69
CA PRO A 164 -1.58 5.04 -0.02
C PRO A 164 -1.52 3.67 -0.70
N PHE A 165 -2.55 2.87 -0.46
CA PHE A 165 -2.61 1.50 -0.95
C PHE A 165 -3.99 1.18 -1.53
N ALA A 166 -4.02 0.30 -2.53
CA ALA A 166 -5.25 -0.34 -3.00
C ALA A 166 -4.98 -1.79 -3.41
N ALA A 167 -5.89 -2.68 -3.04
CA ALA A 167 -5.95 -4.04 -3.56
C ALA A 167 -7.03 -4.15 -4.64
N VAL A 168 -6.83 -5.02 -5.62
CA VAL A 168 -7.82 -5.26 -6.67
C VAL A 168 -8.38 -6.68 -6.53
N ALA A 169 -9.71 -6.78 -6.60
CA ALA A 169 -10.46 -8.04 -6.60
C ALA A 169 -11.45 -8.06 -7.79
N THR A 170 -12.06 -9.21 -8.04
CA THR A 170 -13.07 -9.40 -9.06
C THR A 170 -14.42 -9.72 -8.41
N ASP A 171 -15.47 -9.03 -8.81
CA ASP A 171 -16.85 -9.43 -8.51
C ASP A 171 -17.19 -10.67 -9.33
N LEU A 172 -17.37 -11.82 -8.66
CA LEU A 172 -17.61 -13.10 -9.32
C LEU A 172 -18.94 -13.15 -10.09
N ASN A 173 -19.94 -12.38 -9.66
CA ASN A 173 -21.25 -12.39 -10.30
C ASN A 173 -21.27 -11.62 -11.64
N TRP A 174 -20.50 -10.52 -11.70
CA TRP A 174 -20.58 -9.59 -12.83
C TRP A 174 -19.29 -9.51 -13.65
N GLY A 175 -18.19 -10.14 -13.19
CA GLY A 175 -16.89 -10.02 -13.83
C GLY A 175 -16.31 -8.61 -13.78
N GLU A 176 -16.76 -7.79 -12.83
CA GLU A 176 -16.31 -6.41 -12.66
C GLU A 176 -15.10 -6.32 -11.74
N LYS A 177 -14.20 -5.40 -12.05
CA LYS A 177 -13.10 -5.04 -11.18
C LYS A 177 -13.61 -4.28 -9.95
N VAL A 178 -13.16 -4.71 -8.76
CA VAL A 178 -13.44 -4.05 -7.49
C VAL A 178 -12.14 -3.54 -6.88
N VAL A 179 -12.08 -2.23 -6.64
CA VAL A 179 -10.94 -1.57 -6.00
C VAL A 179 -11.20 -1.47 -4.51
N LEU A 180 -10.34 -2.09 -3.71
CA LEU A 180 -10.40 -2.11 -2.25
C LEU A 180 -9.33 -1.15 -1.71
N ASP A 181 -9.72 0.08 -1.44
CA ASP A 181 -8.83 1.19 -1.04
C ASP A 181 -9.17 1.78 0.33
N ARG A 182 -10.06 1.11 1.07
CA ARG A 182 -10.50 1.48 2.43
C ARG A 182 -10.98 0.29 3.21
N GLY A 183 -11.02 0.43 4.54
CA GLY A 183 -11.42 -0.61 5.47
C GLY A 183 -10.32 -1.66 5.68
N SER A 184 -10.70 -2.84 6.16
CA SER A 184 -9.75 -3.84 6.64
C SER A 184 -8.70 -4.25 5.59
N VAL A 185 -7.42 -4.00 5.89
CA VAL A 185 -6.27 -4.42 5.07
C VAL A 185 -6.28 -5.93 4.85
N ALA A 186 -6.43 -6.69 5.92
CA ALA A 186 -6.35 -8.15 5.86
C ALA A 186 -7.48 -8.75 5.01
N ARG A 187 -8.69 -8.20 5.13
CA ARG A 187 -9.83 -8.64 4.33
C ARG A 187 -9.69 -8.26 2.86
N ALA A 188 -9.16 -7.07 2.57
CA ALA A 188 -8.88 -6.62 1.20
C ALA A 188 -7.84 -7.52 0.51
N VAL A 189 -6.73 -7.83 1.19
CA VAL A 189 -5.70 -8.75 0.70
C VAL A 189 -6.27 -10.15 0.48
N ARG A 190 -7.06 -10.68 1.44
CA ARG A 190 -7.71 -11.99 1.30
C ARG A 190 -8.64 -12.04 0.09
N ALA A 191 -9.46 -10.99 -0.12
CA ALA A 191 -10.36 -10.93 -1.28
C ALA A 191 -9.59 -10.85 -2.59
N SER A 192 -8.53 -10.01 -2.64
CA SER A 192 -7.65 -9.87 -3.80
C SER A 192 -6.88 -11.15 -4.15
N SER A 193 -6.67 -12.04 -3.17
CA SER A 193 -5.90 -13.29 -3.30
C SER A 193 -6.80 -14.54 -3.33
N ALA A 194 -8.11 -14.39 -3.47
CA ALA A 194 -9.06 -15.51 -3.47
C ALA A 194 -9.08 -16.24 -4.83
N ILE A 195 -7.99 -16.92 -5.17
CA ILE A 195 -7.82 -17.66 -6.44
C ILE A 195 -8.94 -18.69 -6.58
N PRO A 196 -9.73 -18.65 -7.68
CA PRO A 196 -10.77 -19.65 -7.95
C PRO A 196 -10.24 -21.08 -7.91
N GLY A 197 -10.95 -21.97 -7.21
CA GLY A 197 -10.53 -23.38 -7.02
C GLY A 197 -9.51 -23.61 -5.90
N VAL A 198 -8.81 -22.55 -5.43
CA VAL A 198 -7.86 -22.63 -4.30
C VAL A 198 -8.49 -22.09 -3.02
N PHE A 199 -9.07 -20.91 -3.08
CA PHE A 199 -9.71 -20.25 -1.94
C PHE A 199 -11.21 -20.07 -2.13
N GLN A 200 -11.92 -20.02 -1.01
CA GLN A 200 -13.33 -19.61 -1.02
C GLN A 200 -13.44 -18.13 -1.36
N PRO A 201 -14.45 -17.76 -2.18
CA PRO A 201 -14.78 -16.37 -2.43
C PRO A 201 -15.07 -15.60 -1.14
N VAL A 202 -14.86 -14.28 -1.18
CA VAL A 202 -15.04 -13.39 -0.02
C VAL A 202 -16.29 -12.53 -0.23
N THR A 203 -17.27 -12.66 0.65
CA THR A 203 -18.38 -11.70 0.66
C THR A 203 -17.93 -10.37 1.26
N HIS A 204 -18.03 -9.28 0.50
CA HIS A 204 -17.68 -7.93 0.91
C HIS A 204 -18.66 -6.92 0.31
N MET A 205 -19.30 -6.10 1.16
CA MET A 205 -20.27 -5.06 0.74
C MET A 205 -21.36 -5.58 -0.23
N GLY A 206 -21.88 -6.78 0.02
CA GLY A 206 -22.92 -7.41 -0.81
C GLY A 206 -22.42 -8.06 -2.11
N LYS A 207 -21.10 -7.96 -2.42
CA LYS A 207 -20.47 -8.59 -3.56
C LYS A 207 -19.76 -9.87 -3.16
N LEU A 208 -19.67 -10.83 -4.08
CA LEU A 208 -18.90 -12.06 -3.92
C LEU A 208 -17.60 -11.90 -4.69
N LEU A 209 -16.49 -11.77 -3.96
CA LEU A 209 -15.18 -11.41 -4.53
C LEU A 209 -14.27 -12.62 -4.67
N VAL A 210 -13.56 -12.66 -5.79
CA VAL A 210 -12.46 -13.58 -6.08
C VAL A 210 -11.21 -12.80 -6.46
N ASP A 211 -10.10 -13.50 -6.75
CA ASP A 211 -8.80 -12.91 -7.10
C ASP A 211 -8.94 -11.88 -8.23
N GLY A 212 -8.28 -10.75 -8.03
CA GLY A 212 -8.31 -9.65 -8.99
C GLY A 212 -7.68 -9.96 -10.34
N GLY A 213 -6.75 -10.92 -10.37
CA GLY A 213 -6.08 -11.36 -11.60
C GLY A 213 -7.05 -11.94 -12.65
N VAL A 214 -8.25 -12.35 -12.23
CA VAL A 214 -9.29 -12.80 -13.17
C VAL A 214 -9.66 -11.71 -14.18
N VAL A 215 -9.67 -10.42 -13.77
CA VAL A 215 -10.04 -9.29 -14.65
C VAL A 215 -8.92 -8.26 -14.84
N ASP A 216 -8.00 -8.11 -13.88
CA ASP A 216 -6.91 -7.12 -13.94
C ASP A 216 -5.72 -7.55 -13.08
N ASN A 217 -4.82 -8.32 -13.68
CA ASN A 217 -3.67 -8.86 -12.96
C ASN A 217 -2.59 -7.82 -12.68
N ILE A 218 -2.45 -6.77 -13.51
CA ILE A 218 -1.54 -5.64 -13.32
C ILE A 218 -2.36 -4.36 -13.39
N PRO A 219 -2.90 -3.85 -12.26
CA PRO A 219 -3.94 -2.81 -12.25
C PRO A 219 -3.39 -1.39 -12.47
N ILE A 220 -2.75 -1.16 -13.62
CA ILE A 220 -2.15 0.12 -14.00
C ILE A 220 -3.20 1.22 -14.10
N ALA A 221 -4.36 0.92 -14.70
CA ALA A 221 -5.46 1.88 -14.82
C ALA A 221 -5.95 2.36 -13.46
N VAL A 222 -5.95 1.49 -12.43
CA VAL A 222 -6.31 1.88 -11.06
C VAL A 222 -5.30 2.87 -10.48
N ALA A 223 -4.01 2.66 -10.70
CA ALA A 223 -2.98 3.60 -10.26
C ALA A 223 -3.16 4.97 -10.92
N ARG A 224 -3.47 5.01 -12.22
CA ARG A 224 -3.76 6.27 -12.96
C ARG A 224 -5.00 6.96 -12.40
N GLN A 225 -6.10 6.25 -12.19
CA GLN A 225 -7.34 6.79 -11.59
C GLN A 225 -7.11 7.36 -10.19
N LYS A 226 -6.14 6.82 -9.45
CA LYS A 226 -5.72 7.33 -8.14
C LYS A 226 -4.71 8.49 -8.22
N GLY A 227 -4.46 9.02 -9.40
CA GLY A 227 -3.65 10.22 -9.62
C GLY A 227 -2.16 9.96 -9.73
N ALA A 228 -1.72 8.78 -10.16
CA ALA A 228 -0.32 8.54 -10.47
C ALA A 228 0.09 9.25 -11.77
N ASP A 229 1.14 10.05 -11.70
CA ASP A 229 1.78 10.67 -12.87
C ASP A 229 2.66 9.66 -13.63
N LEU A 230 3.34 8.78 -12.87
CA LEU A 230 4.18 7.70 -13.40
C LEU A 230 3.79 6.37 -12.76
N VAL A 231 3.82 5.31 -13.56
CA VAL A 231 3.52 3.95 -13.11
C VAL A 231 4.70 3.03 -13.44
N VAL A 232 5.30 2.49 -12.37
CA VAL A 232 6.24 1.37 -12.44
C VAL A 232 5.43 0.10 -12.16
N ALA A 233 5.30 -0.77 -13.15
CA ALA A 233 4.55 -2.01 -13.03
C ALA A 233 5.48 -3.21 -12.97
N VAL A 234 5.20 -4.17 -12.07
CA VAL A 234 5.97 -5.40 -11.91
C VAL A 234 5.15 -6.58 -12.38
N ASP A 235 5.60 -7.21 -13.46
CA ASP A 235 4.98 -8.37 -14.07
C ASP A 235 5.73 -9.65 -13.66
N ILE A 236 5.03 -10.53 -12.96
CA ILE A 236 5.52 -11.84 -12.52
C ILE A 236 4.69 -12.99 -13.12
N SER A 237 4.10 -12.77 -14.27
CA SER A 237 3.26 -13.75 -14.97
C SER A 237 4.02 -15.04 -15.29
N GLU A 238 3.27 -16.13 -15.41
CA GLU A 238 3.79 -17.44 -15.81
C GLU A 238 3.95 -17.52 -17.32
N ASN A 239 4.98 -18.26 -17.75
CA ASN A 239 5.12 -18.66 -19.14
C ASN A 239 4.12 -19.79 -19.42
N LEU A 240 3.10 -19.51 -20.24
CA LEU A 240 2.13 -20.52 -20.64
C LEU A 240 2.80 -21.60 -21.50
N GLY A 241 2.44 -22.87 -21.31
CA GLY A 241 2.83 -23.96 -22.21
C GLY A 241 3.52 -25.17 -21.59
N ASN A 242 3.84 -25.17 -20.30
CA ASN A 242 4.59 -26.27 -19.67
C ASN A 242 3.99 -26.73 -18.33
N THR A 243 2.65 -26.87 -18.27
CA THR A 243 1.97 -27.24 -17.04
C THR A 243 1.64 -28.74 -17.05
N ASN A 244 2.10 -29.48 -16.05
CA ASN A 244 1.67 -30.86 -15.85
C ASN A 244 0.28 -30.85 -15.15
N ILE A 245 -0.76 -31.18 -15.93
CA ILE A 245 -2.15 -31.16 -15.43
C ILE A 245 -2.53 -32.59 -15.08
N THR A 246 -2.73 -32.87 -13.79
CA THR A 246 -3.01 -34.22 -13.28
C THR A 246 -4.37 -34.33 -12.57
N ASN A 247 -4.93 -33.21 -12.13
CA ASN A 247 -6.17 -33.19 -11.37
C ASN A 247 -6.97 -31.90 -11.63
N LEU A 248 -8.19 -31.83 -11.07
CA LEU A 248 -9.09 -30.69 -11.27
C LEU A 248 -8.51 -29.35 -10.76
N VAL A 249 -7.73 -29.39 -9.68
CA VAL A 249 -7.09 -28.19 -9.14
C VAL A 249 -6.08 -27.63 -10.13
N ASP A 250 -5.29 -28.48 -10.76
CA ASP A 250 -4.33 -28.08 -11.79
C ASP A 250 -5.04 -27.44 -12.99
N VAL A 251 -6.21 -27.96 -13.39
CA VAL A 251 -7.04 -27.37 -14.46
C VAL A 251 -7.50 -25.96 -14.06
N MET A 252 -7.99 -25.79 -12.82
CA MET A 252 -8.47 -24.50 -12.32
C MET A 252 -7.32 -23.48 -12.23
N LEU A 253 -6.17 -23.90 -11.72
CA LEU A 253 -4.96 -23.05 -11.64
C LEU A 253 -4.48 -22.65 -13.03
N GLN A 254 -4.47 -23.58 -13.98
CA GLN A 254 -4.06 -23.27 -15.35
C GLN A 254 -5.05 -22.32 -16.04
N ALA A 255 -6.35 -22.50 -15.85
CA ALA A 255 -7.35 -21.57 -16.35
C ALA A 255 -7.15 -20.14 -15.75
N ALA A 256 -6.87 -20.05 -14.45
CA ALA A 256 -6.55 -18.78 -13.80
C ALA A 256 -5.25 -18.16 -14.38
N ASN A 257 -4.20 -18.96 -14.58
CA ASN A 257 -2.96 -18.49 -15.20
C ASN A 257 -3.17 -17.92 -16.61
N ILE A 258 -4.00 -18.60 -17.44
CA ILE A 258 -4.33 -18.12 -18.79
C ILE A 258 -5.05 -16.76 -18.70
N MET A 259 -6.04 -16.63 -17.81
CA MET A 259 -6.74 -15.36 -17.61
C MET A 259 -5.78 -14.25 -17.14
N PHE A 260 -4.90 -14.54 -16.19
CA PHE A 260 -3.91 -13.58 -15.68
C PHE A 260 -2.97 -13.12 -16.80
N ALA A 261 -2.44 -14.05 -17.60
CA ALA A 261 -1.53 -13.73 -18.69
C ALA A 261 -2.19 -12.87 -19.78
N LEU A 262 -3.44 -13.18 -20.16
CA LEU A 262 -4.18 -12.42 -21.17
C LEU A 262 -4.45 -10.98 -20.67
N ASN A 263 -4.81 -10.81 -19.40
CA ASN A 263 -5.04 -9.50 -18.82
C ASN A 263 -3.75 -8.66 -18.76
N VAL A 264 -2.61 -9.30 -18.47
CA VAL A 264 -1.30 -8.64 -18.47
C VAL A 264 -0.95 -8.08 -19.84
N GLU A 265 -1.13 -8.87 -20.92
CA GLU A 265 -0.84 -8.43 -22.28
C GLU A 265 -1.60 -7.17 -22.68
N HIS A 266 -2.82 -6.99 -22.16
CA HIS A 266 -3.60 -5.77 -22.39
C HIS A 266 -3.10 -4.58 -21.58
N SER A 267 -2.77 -4.79 -20.31
CA SER A 267 -2.48 -3.72 -19.35
C SER A 267 -1.03 -3.23 -19.39
N LYS A 268 -0.05 -4.12 -19.63
CA LYS A 268 1.38 -3.83 -19.46
C LYS A 268 1.92 -2.68 -20.32
N LYS A 269 1.31 -2.44 -21.48
CA LYS A 269 1.69 -1.34 -22.39
C LYS A 269 1.40 0.06 -21.85
N ASP A 270 0.52 0.17 -20.82
CA ASP A 270 0.14 1.43 -20.22
C ASP A 270 1.08 1.82 -19.05
N ALA A 271 2.08 0.98 -18.73
CA ALA A 271 3.13 1.30 -17.77
C ALA A 271 4.15 2.26 -18.37
N ASP A 272 4.64 3.24 -17.60
CA ASP A 272 5.80 4.04 -18.00
C ASP A 272 7.08 3.23 -17.94
N VAL A 273 7.19 2.35 -16.93
CA VAL A 273 8.28 1.39 -16.81
C VAL A 273 7.74 0.03 -16.39
N LEU A 274 7.99 -0.98 -17.21
CA LEU A 274 7.69 -2.37 -16.90
C LEU A 274 8.96 -3.06 -16.37
N VAL A 275 8.81 -3.72 -15.21
CA VAL A 275 9.83 -4.55 -14.55
C VAL A 275 9.38 -6.01 -14.66
N GLN A 276 10.16 -6.85 -15.31
CA GLN A 276 9.81 -8.26 -15.58
C GLN A 276 10.87 -9.21 -15.02
N PRO A 277 10.76 -9.60 -13.73
CA PRO A 277 11.62 -10.62 -13.14
C PRO A 277 11.49 -11.94 -13.91
N LYS A 278 12.60 -12.63 -14.16
CA LYS A 278 12.63 -13.93 -14.87
C LYS A 278 12.19 -15.07 -13.93
N VAL A 279 10.91 -15.17 -13.68
CA VAL A 279 10.28 -16.13 -12.76
C VAL A 279 9.11 -16.89 -13.37
N GLY A 280 8.84 -16.71 -14.66
CA GLY A 280 7.69 -17.30 -15.34
C GLY A 280 7.72 -18.84 -15.45
N ASP A 281 8.83 -19.48 -15.11
CA ASP A 281 9.01 -20.94 -15.04
C ASP A 281 8.79 -21.50 -13.62
N VAL A 282 8.56 -20.65 -12.61
CA VAL A 282 8.26 -21.07 -11.25
C VAL A 282 6.77 -21.36 -11.13
N ALA A 283 6.43 -22.57 -10.70
CA ALA A 283 5.04 -22.97 -10.52
C ALA A 283 4.35 -22.11 -9.43
N MET A 284 3.06 -21.85 -9.62
CA MET A 284 2.26 -20.95 -8.79
C MET A 284 2.31 -21.29 -7.29
N LEU A 285 2.38 -22.55 -6.93
CA LEU A 285 2.41 -23.01 -5.54
C LEU A 285 3.78 -23.56 -5.08
N ASP A 286 4.86 -23.26 -5.83
CA ASP A 286 6.23 -23.66 -5.46
C ASP A 286 6.92 -22.59 -4.58
N PHE A 287 6.67 -22.66 -3.28
CA PHE A 287 7.27 -21.77 -2.29
C PHE A 287 8.74 -22.10 -1.96
N SER A 288 9.32 -23.15 -2.54
CA SER A 288 10.74 -23.49 -2.34
C SER A 288 11.69 -22.52 -3.06
N GLN A 289 11.20 -21.82 -4.09
CA GLN A 289 11.98 -20.92 -4.96
C GLN A 289 12.12 -19.48 -4.47
N LYS A 290 11.83 -19.21 -3.17
CA LYS A 290 11.82 -17.86 -2.58
C LYS A 290 13.05 -17.05 -2.93
N LYS A 291 14.24 -17.60 -2.64
CA LYS A 291 15.53 -16.94 -2.88
C LYS A 291 15.72 -16.62 -4.35
N ARG A 292 15.48 -17.58 -5.23
CA ARG A 292 15.60 -17.41 -6.69
C ARG A 292 14.67 -16.30 -7.20
N CYS A 293 13.41 -16.28 -6.74
CA CYS A 293 12.46 -15.24 -7.13
C CYS A 293 12.92 -13.85 -6.65
N MET A 294 13.38 -13.71 -5.40
CA MET A 294 13.92 -12.44 -4.89
C MET A 294 15.13 -11.96 -5.69
N GLU A 295 16.07 -12.84 -5.99
CA GLU A 295 17.25 -12.53 -6.80
C GLU A 295 16.86 -12.08 -8.22
N ALA A 296 15.89 -12.73 -8.83
CA ALA A 296 15.33 -12.33 -10.14
C ALA A 296 14.68 -10.94 -10.06
N GLY A 297 13.96 -10.65 -8.97
CA GLY A 297 13.38 -9.33 -8.70
C GLY A 297 14.43 -8.24 -8.57
N ILE A 298 15.52 -8.51 -7.82
CA ILE A 298 16.66 -7.59 -7.66
C ILE A 298 17.30 -7.30 -9.02
N ALA A 299 17.56 -8.33 -9.81
CA ALA A 299 18.19 -8.17 -11.12
C ALA A 299 17.34 -7.31 -12.06
N ALA A 300 16.04 -7.63 -12.19
CA ALA A 300 15.13 -6.88 -13.04
C ALA A 300 14.95 -5.43 -12.59
N ALA A 301 14.89 -5.19 -11.29
CA ALA A 301 14.75 -3.83 -10.77
C ALA A 301 16.01 -2.99 -11.02
N ARG A 302 17.21 -3.54 -10.83
CA ARG A 302 18.47 -2.85 -11.13
C ARG A 302 18.54 -2.45 -12.61
N GLU A 303 18.10 -3.32 -13.51
CA GLU A 303 18.01 -3.02 -14.94
C GLU A 303 16.97 -1.91 -15.22
N ALA A 304 15.89 -1.84 -14.44
CA ALA A 304 14.84 -0.85 -14.63
C ALA A 304 15.15 0.54 -14.02
N VAL A 305 16.01 0.64 -13.00
CA VAL A 305 16.33 1.91 -12.29
C VAL A 305 16.72 3.04 -13.24
N PRO A 306 17.61 2.87 -14.24
CA PRO A 306 17.94 3.95 -15.18
C PRO A 306 16.70 4.46 -15.93
N ARG A 307 15.83 3.56 -16.38
CA ARG A 307 14.58 3.90 -17.10
C ARG A 307 13.60 4.65 -16.19
N ILE A 308 13.49 4.26 -14.91
CA ILE A 308 12.65 4.95 -13.93
C ILE A 308 13.17 6.37 -13.72
N ARG A 309 14.47 6.56 -13.52
CA ARG A 309 15.09 7.88 -13.36
C ARG A 309 14.90 8.76 -14.61
N GLN A 310 15.04 8.17 -15.77
CA GLN A 310 14.78 8.86 -17.03
C GLN A 310 13.32 9.32 -17.14
N ALA A 311 12.34 8.46 -16.85
CA ALA A 311 10.92 8.81 -16.87
C ALA A 311 10.60 9.94 -15.89
N ILE A 312 11.19 9.95 -14.70
CA ILE A 312 11.06 11.04 -13.72
C ILE A 312 11.62 12.35 -14.29
N ALA A 313 12.83 12.34 -14.86
CA ALA A 313 13.46 13.52 -15.44
C ALA A 313 12.66 14.08 -16.63
N GLU A 314 12.16 13.22 -17.50
CA GLU A 314 11.32 13.63 -18.64
C GLU A 314 10.00 14.26 -18.18
N TRP A 315 9.37 13.72 -17.14
CA TRP A 315 8.17 14.31 -16.57
C TRP A 315 8.46 15.72 -16.01
N GLN A 316 9.55 15.89 -15.27
CA GLN A 316 9.99 17.18 -14.73
C GLN A 316 10.25 18.20 -15.85
N ALA A 317 10.94 17.79 -16.91
CA ALA A 317 11.21 18.65 -18.06
C ALA A 317 9.92 19.10 -18.78
N ARG A 318 8.97 18.16 -19.00
CA ARG A 318 7.66 18.49 -19.59
C ARG A 318 6.87 19.47 -18.71
N ARG A 319 6.90 19.34 -17.39
CA ARG A 319 6.22 20.24 -16.46
C ARG A 319 6.85 21.63 -16.45
N ALA A 320 8.17 21.72 -16.41
CA ALA A 320 8.89 22.99 -16.49
C ALA A 320 8.57 23.76 -17.79
N ALA A 321 8.57 23.05 -18.92
CA ALA A 321 8.21 23.65 -20.23
C ALA A 321 6.75 24.15 -20.28
N ARG A 322 5.81 23.47 -19.61
CA ARG A 322 4.41 23.92 -19.50
C ARG A 322 4.30 25.17 -18.63
N SER A 323 4.96 25.20 -17.47
CA SER A 323 4.96 26.38 -16.59
C SER A 323 5.58 27.61 -17.25
N ALA A 324 6.62 27.44 -18.07
CA ALA A 324 7.22 28.54 -18.81
C ALA A 324 6.34 29.10 -19.96
N ARG A 325 5.29 28.37 -20.38
CA ARG A 325 4.36 28.76 -21.43
C ARG A 325 3.03 29.35 -20.93
N SER A 326 2.79 29.22 -19.61
CA SER A 326 1.60 29.83 -18.98
C SER A 326 1.97 31.26 -18.58
N PRO A 327 1.27 32.29 -19.10
CA PRO A 327 1.57 33.72 -18.83
C PRO A 327 1.26 34.10 -17.39
#